data_5e4d4b17a2ad07d1929add610e120f49
#
_entry.id   5e4d4b17a2ad07d1929add610e120f49
#
_cell.length_a   1.000
_cell.length_b   1.000
_cell.length_c   1.000
_cell.angle_alpha   90.00
_cell.angle_beta   90.00
_cell.angle_gamma   90.00
#
_symmetry.space_group_name_H-M   'P 1'
#
loop_
_entity.id
_entity.type
_entity.pdbx_description
1 polymer ?
#
loop_
_entity_poly.entity_id
_entity_poly.type
_entity_poly.pdbx_seq_one_letter_code
_entity_poly.pdbx_strand_id
1 'polypeptide(L)'
;MPLEIDLFAIERGSITAPAGCGKTQLIAETLIAHRQSKPILVLTHTNAGVAALRARLRRAGVPNSAYRVSTIDGFSMRLIAKFPARSGHNPQILQLHQPNTDYPAIRHAAMLLLQAGHLAQPLRATYARLLVDEYQDCNVVQHAIVSGLAQVLPTCVLGDPMQAIFDFRGNRLVHWANEVQPLFPAAGELRIPWRWRLAGAENLGQWLLAIRQQLQVGQPVDLRTAPAEVRWVQLNAGTEVQQRLVAARTESPNARGSVLIIGDSINVQGRHQLTSQTPGAMAVEAVDLRDLVNFARNFNLQGANALAQLAEFASSVMTGVGAANLRTRVESLRTGRARTPPTPAEAEAVAFVGEPTPQRALLVLNALAEQPGARVYRPEVLHCCRSAMQAVAGGTADFLSAAIQARERNRHLARSIARRSVGSTLLLKGLEADVSVVLHPELMTAQNLYVALTRGARHVVVCSSNPILMPVNNG
;
A
#
# COMPACT_ATOMS: atom_id res chain seq x y z
N MET A 1 3.50 -16.15 -23.51
CA MET A 1 4.96 -15.82 -23.37
C MET A 1 5.69 -17.13 -23.16
N PRO A 2 6.87 -17.37 -23.74
CA PRO A 2 7.64 -18.56 -23.36
C PRO A 2 8.04 -18.42 -21.89
N LEU A 3 7.97 -19.52 -21.12
CA LEU A 3 8.47 -19.60 -19.76
C LEU A 3 9.99 -19.37 -19.78
N GLU A 4 10.46 -18.29 -19.15
CA GLU A 4 11.89 -18.05 -18.99
C GLU A 4 12.52 -19.08 -18.04
N ILE A 5 11.74 -19.58 -17.08
CA ILE A 5 12.19 -20.53 -16.04
C ILE A 5 11.07 -21.54 -15.76
N ASP A 6 11.42 -22.84 -15.71
CA ASP A 6 10.51 -23.89 -15.27
C ASP A 6 10.52 -24.02 -13.74
N LEU A 7 9.44 -23.57 -13.09
CA LEU A 7 9.31 -23.68 -11.64
C LEU A 7 9.13 -25.14 -11.17
N PHE A 8 8.70 -26.06 -12.03
CA PHE A 8 8.58 -27.48 -11.65
C PHE A 8 9.93 -28.17 -11.49
N ALA A 9 10.95 -27.72 -12.22
CA ALA A 9 12.30 -28.25 -12.10
C ALA A 9 13.02 -27.84 -10.80
N ILE A 10 12.48 -26.88 -10.06
CA ILE A 10 13.11 -26.34 -8.85
C ILE A 10 12.57 -27.07 -7.62
N GLU A 11 13.36 -27.96 -7.01
CA GLU A 11 13.02 -28.62 -5.75
C GLU A 11 13.13 -27.64 -4.55
N ARG A 12 14.19 -26.82 -4.54
CA ARG A 12 14.40 -25.75 -3.55
C ARG A 12 15.25 -24.66 -4.17
N GLY A 13 14.69 -23.46 -4.27
CA GLY A 13 15.43 -22.35 -4.90
C GLY A 13 14.77 -21.00 -4.79
N SER A 14 15.52 -19.97 -5.17
CA SER A 14 15.07 -18.60 -5.26
C SER A 14 15.17 -18.07 -6.69
N ILE A 15 14.20 -17.25 -7.09
CA ILE A 15 14.22 -16.51 -8.35
C ILE A 15 14.27 -15.03 -8.04
N THR A 16 15.29 -14.36 -8.58
CA THR A 16 15.32 -12.90 -8.60
C THR A 16 14.41 -12.40 -9.72
N ALA A 17 13.40 -11.62 -9.33
CA ALA A 17 12.39 -11.12 -10.25
C ALA A 17 12.28 -9.59 -10.16
N PRO A 18 13.12 -8.84 -10.92
CA PRO A 18 13.06 -7.38 -10.95
C PRO A 18 11.67 -6.84 -11.26
N ALA A 19 11.40 -5.59 -10.85
CA ALA A 19 10.12 -4.95 -11.11
C ALA A 19 9.73 -5.10 -12.59
N GLY A 20 8.47 -5.43 -12.86
CA GLY A 20 7.93 -5.49 -14.22
C GLY A 20 8.44 -6.64 -15.10
N CYS A 21 9.28 -7.55 -14.58
CA CYS A 21 9.83 -8.68 -15.35
C CYS A 21 8.93 -9.94 -15.38
N GLY A 22 7.65 -9.82 -15.02
CA GLY A 22 6.69 -10.90 -15.27
C GLY A 22 6.56 -11.95 -14.17
N LYS A 23 7.05 -11.70 -12.93
CA LYS A 23 6.96 -12.61 -11.77
C LYS A 23 5.55 -13.25 -11.60
N THR A 24 4.52 -12.43 -11.56
CA THR A 24 3.14 -12.90 -11.37
C THR A 24 2.63 -13.68 -12.58
N GLN A 25 3.14 -13.38 -13.79
CA GLN A 25 2.83 -14.13 -15.00
C GLN A 25 3.47 -15.53 -14.97
N LEU A 26 4.74 -15.60 -14.55
CA LEU A 26 5.44 -16.88 -14.37
C LEU A 26 4.68 -17.80 -13.40
N ILE A 27 4.20 -17.27 -12.27
CA ILE A 27 3.35 -18.01 -11.32
C ILE A 27 2.06 -18.49 -12.02
N ALA A 28 1.38 -17.61 -12.76
CA ALA A 28 0.14 -17.96 -13.44
C ALA A 28 0.34 -19.05 -14.49
N GLU A 29 1.37 -18.97 -15.32
CA GLU A 29 1.70 -19.96 -16.34
C GLU A 29 2.06 -21.32 -15.72
N THR A 30 2.82 -21.32 -14.63
CA THR A 30 3.09 -22.52 -13.83
C THR A 30 1.80 -23.18 -13.33
N LEU A 31 0.87 -22.38 -12.80
CA LEU A 31 -0.40 -22.89 -12.30
C LEU A 31 -1.32 -23.40 -13.43
N ILE A 32 -1.27 -22.79 -14.62
CA ILE A 32 -1.96 -23.28 -15.82
C ILE A 32 -1.39 -24.64 -16.26
N ALA A 33 -0.07 -24.80 -16.21
CA ALA A 33 0.61 -26.03 -16.60
C ALA A 33 0.47 -27.15 -15.56
N HIS A 34 0.01 -26.84 -14.34
CA HIS A 34 -0.13 -27.81 -13.26
C HIS A 34 -1.18 -28.88 -13.56
N ARG A 35 -0.80 -30.14 -13.50
CA ARG A 35 -1.67 -31.29 -13.87
C ARG A 35 -1.92 -32.27 -12.71
N GLN A 36 -1.33 -32.01 -11.53
CA GLN A 36 -1.52 -32.89 -10.38
C GLN A 36 -2.86 -32.60 -9.68
N SER A 37 -3.38 -33.58 -8.94
CA SER A 37 -4.64 -33.46 -8.21
C SER A 37 -4.53 -32.56 -6.97
N LYS A 38 -3.33 -32.43 -6.38
CA LYS A 38 -3.08 -31.58 -5.21
C LYS A 38 -2.79 -30.15 -5.64
N PRO A 39 -3.41 -29.12 -5.03
CA PRO A 39 -3.13 -27.74 -5.37
C PRO A 39 -1.70 -27.32 -5.00
N ILE A 40 -1.19 -26.32 -5.70
CA ILE A 40 0.01 -25.58 -5.31
C ILE A 40 -0.39 -24.55 -4.25
N LEU A 41 0.38 -24.53 -3.14
CA LEU A 41 0.25 -23.47 -2.12
C LEU A 41 1.02 -22.25 -2.60
N VAL A 42 0.33 -21.09 -2.73
CA VAL A 42 0.96 -19.81 -3.09
C VAL A 42 0.83 -18.86 -1.92
N LEU A 43 1.94 -18.46 -1.34
CA LEU A 43 2.00 -17.52 -0.24
C LEU A 43 2.53 -16.17 -0.71
N THR A 44 2.05 -15.10 -0.10
CA THR A 44 2.53 -13.72 -0.30
C THR A 44 2.51 -12.95 1.01
N HIS A 45 3.05 -11.73 1.02
CA HIS A 45 3.20 -10.96 2.24
C HIS A 45 1.90 -10.25 2.67
N THR A 46 1.09 -9.72 1.74
CA THR A 46 -0.04 -8.82 2.05
C THR A 46 -1.38 -9.32 1.50
N ASN A 47 -2.48 -8.90 2.14
CA ASN A 47 -3.84 -9.14 1.64
C ASN A 47 -4.07 -8.49 0.26
N ALA A 48 -3.50 -7.32 0.01
CA ALA A 48 -3.54 -6.67 -1.30
C ALA A 48 -2.83 -7.54 -2.36
N GLY A 49 -1.68 -8.13 -2.03
CA GLY A 49 -0.98 -9.11 -2.87
C GLY A 49 -1.83 -10.33 -3.18
N VAL A 50 -2.52 -10.90 -2.18
CA VAL A 50 -3.47 -12.01 -2.36
C VAL A 50 -4.60 -11.62 -3.34
N ALA A 51 -5.20 -10.44 -3.16
CA ALA A 51 -6.29 -9.96 -4.01
C ALA A 51 -5.82 -9.74 -5.46
N ALA A 52 -4.67 -9.09 -5.65
CA ALA A 52 -4.08 -8.83 -6.96
C ALA A 52 -3.71 -10.15 -7.69
N LEU A 53 -3.07 -11.07 -6.97
CA LEU A 53 -2.70 -12.38 -7.52
C LEU A 53 -3.95 -13.18 -7.93
N ARG A 54 -4.97 -13.27 -7.06
CA ARG A 54 -6.24 -13.95 -7.39
C ARG A 54 -6.94 -13.34 -8.61
N ALA A 55 -6.96 -12.00 -8.70
CA ALA A 55 -7.55 -11.32 -9.86
C ALA A 55 -6.79 -11.65 -11.15
N ARG A 56 -5.46 -11.73 -11.10
CA ARG A 56 -4.63 -12.11 -12.24
C ARG A 56 -4.80 -13.56 -12.63
N LEU A 57 -4.81 -14.48 -11.66
CA LEU A 57 -5.04 -15.91 -11.91
C LEU A 57 -6.41 -16.17 -12.56
N ARG A 58 -7.45 -15.49 -12.08
CA ARG A 58 -8.79 -15.57 -12.71
C ARG A 58 -8.78 -15.07 -14.14
N ARG A 59 -8.13 -13.91 -14.41
CA ARG A 59 -8.01 -13.38 -15.78
C ARG A 59 -7.22 -14.31 -16.71
N ALA A 60 -6.23 -15.01 -16.17
CA ALA A 60 -5.45 -16.00 -16.90
C ALA A 60 -6.15 -17.36 -17.06
N GLY A 61 -7.37 -17.52 -16.53
CA GLY A 61 -8.15 -18.77 -16.66
C GLY A 61 -7.61 -19.93 -15.80
N VAL A 62 -6.83 -19.66 -14.75
CA VAL A 62 -6.28 -20.71 -13.86
C VAL A 62 -7.42 -21.36 -13.06
N PRO A 63 -7.58 -22.69 -13.10
CA PRO A 63 -8.61 -23.39 -12.32
C PRO A 63 -8.41 -23.18 -10.81
N ASN A 64 -9.51 -22.92 -10.08
CA ASN A 64 -9.44 -22.74 -8.63
C ASN A 64 -8.97 -24.00 -7.87
N SER A 65 -9.06 -25.18 -8.48
CA SER A 65 -8.51 -26.43 -7.95
C SER A 65 -6.98 -26.48 -7.95
N ALA A 66 -6.34 -25.78 -8.91
CA ALA A 66 -4.90 -25.83 -9.11
C ALA A 66 -4.09 -25.13 -7.99
N TYR A 67 -4.70 -24.23 -7.21
CA TYR A 67 -3.97 -23.41 -6.24
C TYR A 67 -4.72 -23.09 -4.95
N ARG A 68 -3.97 -22.72 -3.93
CA ARG A 68 -4.45 -22.07 -2.69
C ARG A 68 -3.60 -20.84 -2.40
N VAL A 69 -4.18 -19.63 -2.52
CA VAL A 69 -3.48 -18.36 -2.26
C VAL A 69 -3.82 -17.85 -0.87
N SER A 70 -2.81 -17.47 -0.10
CA SER A 70 -2.93 -16.83 1.21
C SER A 70 -1.77 -15.89 1.50
N THR A 71 -1.92 -15.03 2.50
CA THR A 71 -0.76 -14.43 3.16
C THR A 71 -0.06 -15.47 4.04
N ILE A 72 1.24 -15.27 4.33
CA ILE A 72 1.99 -16.13 5.27
C ILE A 72 1.29 -16.12 6.63
N ASP A 73 0.88 -14.94 7.13
CA ASP A 73 0.18 -14.81 8.40
C ASP A 73 -1.20 -15.49 8.39
N GLY A 74 -1.98 -15.30 7.32
CA GLY A 74 -3.28 -15.97 7.17
C GLY A 74 -3.16 -17.50 7.04
N PHE A 75 -2.09 -18.00 6.44
CA PHE A 75 -1.76 -19.42 6.44
C PHE A 75 -1.39 -19.90 7.85
N SER A 76 -0.56 -19.16 8.58
CA SER A 76 -0.14 -19.44 9.96
C SER A 76 -1.34 -19.53 10.90
N MET A 77 -2.27 -18.56 10.81
CA MET A 77 -3.52 -18.57 11.60
C MET A 77 -4.33 -19.85 11.34
N ARG A 78 -4.54 -20.21 10.08
CA ARG A 78 -5.28 -21.44 9.72
C ARG A 78 -4.56 -22.69 10.21
N LEU A 79 -3.24 -22.70 10.15
CA LEU A 79 -2.42 -23.85 10.57
C LEU A 79 -2.58 -24.10 12.06
N ILE A 80 -2.36 -23.09 12.91
CA ILE A 80 -2.50 -23.24 14.37
C ILE A 80 -3.95 -23.48 14.79
N ALA A 81 -4.94 -22.83 14.13
CA ALA A 81 -6.36 -23.07 14.39
C ALA A 81 -6.77 -24.53 14.11
N LYS A 82 -6.18 -25.15 13.07
CA LYS A 82 -6.46 -26.55 12.72
C LYS A 82 -5.81 -27.57 13.66
N PHE A 83 -4.72 -27.19 14.31
CA PHE A 83 -3.96 -28.06 15.21
C PHE A 83 -3.73 -27.41 16.59
N PRO A 84 -4.81 -27.01 17.30
CA PRO A 84 -4.70 -26.20 18.53
C PRO A 84 -3.93 -26.92 19.64
N ALA A 85 -4.17 -28.22 19.85
CA ALA A 85 -3.50 -28.99 20.87
C ALA A 85 -1.99 -29.14 20.64
N ARG A 86 -1.54 -29.16 19.36
CA ARG A 86 -0.13 -29.30 19.00
C ARG A 86 0.61 -27.98 18.96
N SER A 87 -0.07 -26.90 18.59
CA SER A 87 0.52 -25.55 18.56
C SER A 87 0.62 -24.92 19.95
N GLY A 88 -0.21 -25.38 20.93
CA GLY A 88 -0.20 -24.88 22.30
C GLY A 88 -0.49 -23.38 22.43
N HIS A 89 -1.09 -22.75 21.42
CA HIS A 89 -1.33 -21.31 21.41
C HIS A 89 -2.56 -20.93 22.24
N ASN A 90 -2.58 -19.70 22.77
CA ASN A 90 -3.80 -19.13 23.34
C ASN A 90 -4.82 -18.88 22.23
N PRO A 91 -6.03 -19.49 22.23
CA PRO A 91 -7.04 -19.28 21.19
C PRO A 91 -7.45 -17.84 20.96
N GLN A 92 -7.32 -16.98 21.97
CA GLN A 92 -7.68 -15.55 21.87
C GLN A 92 -6.85 -14.77 20.86
N ILE A 93 -5.59 -15.17 20.60
CA ILE A 93 -4.74 -14.48 19.61
C ILE A 93 -5.33 -14.55 18.19
N LEU A 94 -6.16 -15.55 17.90
CA LEU A 94 -6.81 -15.67 16.59
C LEU A 94 -7.94 -14.66 16.38
N GLN A 95 -8.40 -14.00 17.43
CA GLN A 95 -9.42 -12.95 17.37
C GLN A 95 -8.80 -11.59 16.98
N LEU A 96 -7.48 -11.46 17.04
CA LEU A 96 -6.74 -10.25 16.68
C LEU A 96 -7.20 -8.98 17.42
N HIS A 97 -7.55 -9.13 18.70
CA HIS A 97 -7.93 -7.97 19.53
C HIS A 97 -6.76 -7.00 19.73
N GLN A 98 -5.53 -7.54 19.79
CA GLN A 98 -4.29 -6.78 19.91
C GLN A 98 -3.33 -7.16 18.77
N PRO A 99 -3.54 -6.64 17.54
CA PRO A 99 -2.77 -7.06 16.36
C PRO A 99 -1.25 -6.99 16.51
N ASN A 100 -0.74 -6.01 17.27
CA ASN A 100 0.70 -5.81 17.48
C ASN A 100 1.35 -6.93 18.31
N THR A 101 0.60 -7.62 19.15
CA THR A 101 1.04 -8.76 19.96
C THR A 101 0.56 -10.08 19.40
N ASP A 102 -0.65 -10.11 18.84
CA ASP A 102 -1.29 -11.34 18.38
C ASP A 102 -0.60 -11.89 17.11
N TYR A 103 -0.27 -11.05 16.11
CA TYR A 103 0.45 -11.50 14.92
C TYR A 103 1.83 -12.10 15.23
N PRO A 104 2.70 -11.49 16.06
CA PRO A 104 3.94 -12.12 16.50
C PRO A 104 3.71 -13.47 17.18
N ALA A 105 2.71 -13.58 18.06
CA ALA A 105 2.39 -14.83 18.76
C ALA A 105 1.90 -15.92 17.79
N ILE A 106 1.05 -15.57 16.82
CA ILE A 106 0.59 -16.48 15.75
C ILE A 106 1.76 -17.01 14.94
N ARG A 107 2.65 -16.13 14.48
CA ARG A 107 3.85 -16.53 13.71
C ARG A 107 4.75 -17.46 14.50
N HIS A 108 4.98 -17.13 15.78
CA HIS A 108 5.82 -17.96 16.66
C HIS A 108 5.21 -19.36 16.88
N ALA A 109 3.91 -19.45 17.17
CA ALA A 109 3.21 -20.71 17.33
C ALA A 109 3.25 -21.57 16.04
N ALA A 110 3.05 -20.94 14.87
CA ALA A 110 3.13 -21.63 13.58
C ALA A 110 4.56 -22.13 13.27
N MET A 111 5.58 -21.33 13.58
CA MET A 111 6.99 -21.72 13.42
C MET A 111 7.30 -22.93 14.26
N LEU A 112 6.98 -22.92 15.56
CA LEU A 112 7.24 -24.06 16.46
C LEU A 112 6.47 -25.30 16.00
N LEU A 113 5.22 -25.17 15.57
CA LEU A 113 4.40 -26.27 15.07
C LEU A 113 5.02 -26.94 13.83
N LEU A 114 5.61 -26.17 12.93
CA LEU A 114 6.31 -26.68 11.75
C LEU A 114 7.63 -27.34 12.12
N GLN A 115 8.42 -26.75 13.04
CA GLN A 115 9.67 -27.30 13.52
C GLN A 115 9.51 -28.64 14.23
N ALA A 116 8.38 -28.86 14.90
CA ALA A 116 8.05 -30.14 15.54
C ALA A 116 7.89 -31.32 14.56
N GLY A 117 7.85 -31.08 13.24
CA GLY A 117 7.82 -32.10 12.19
C GLY A 117 6.50 -32.87 12.02
N HIS A 118 5.54 -32.73 12.93
CA HIS A 118 4.29 -33.51 12.94
C HIS A 118 3.36 -33.21 11.76
N LEU A 119 3.59 -32.12 11.03
CA LEU A 119 2.76 -31.69 9.90
C LEU A 119 3.29 -32.18 8.54
N ALA A 120 4.39 -32.91 8.48
CA ALA A 120 5.01 -33.35 7.22
C ALA A 120 4.02 -34.15 6.34
N GLN A 121 3.38 -35.17 6.91
CA GLN A 121 2.43 -36.01 6.17
C GLN A 121 1.15 -35.23 5.77
N PRO A 122 0.47 -34.48 6.66
CA PRO A 122 -0.68 -33.65 6.28
C PRO A 122 -0.37 -32.63 5.17
N LEU A 123 0.79 -31.98 5.24
CA LEU A 123 1.19 -30.99 4.22
C LEU A 123 1.44 -31.64 2.85
N ARG A 124 2.19 -32.76 2.80
CA ARG A 124 2.43 -33.54 1.57
C ARG A 124 1.14 -34.11 0.99
N ALA A 125 0.18 -34.50 1.84
CA ALA A 125 -1.11 -34.99 1.40
C ALA A 125 -1.99 -33.86 0.79
N THR A 126 -1.79 -32.61 1.25
CA THR A 126 -2.65 -31.48 0.87
C THR A 126 -2.11 -30.69 -0.31
N TYR A 127 -0.80 -30.48 -0.41
CA TYR A 127 -0.18 -29.60 -1.40
C TYR A 127 0.87 -30.34 -2.23
N ALA A 128 0.94 -29.97 -3.52
CA ALA A 128 1.94 -30.50 -4.44
C ALA A 128 3.28 -29.77 -4.29
N ARG A 129 3.24 -28.45 -4.02
CA ARG A 129 4.39 -27.55 -4.04
C ARG A 129 4.07 -26.26 -3.28
N LEU A 130 5.10 -25.51 -2.88
CA LEU A 130 5.02 -24.16 -2.33
C LEU A 130 5.67 -23.16 -3.28
N LEU A 131 4.96 -22.09 -3.60
CA LEU A 131 5.50 -20.88 -4.22
C LEU A 131 5.31 -19.72 -3.26
N VAL A 132 6.33 -18.87 -3.08
CA VAL A 132 6.23 -17.68 -2.24
C VAL A 132 6.55 -16.45 -3.05
N ASP A 133 5.57 -15.55 -3.19
CA ASP A 133 5.70 -14.28 -3.91
C ASP A 133 6.07 -13.15 -2.96
N GLU A 134 6.78 -12.12 -3.46
CA GLU A 134 7.26 -10.95 -2.68
C GLU A 134 8.14 -11.35 -1.48
N TYR A 135 9.01 -12.34 -1.66
CA TYR A 135 9.77 -12.94 -0.56
C TYR A 135 10.74 -11.96 0.12
N GLN A 136 11.20 -10.93 -0.59
CA GLN A 136 12.05 -9.88 -0.03
C GLN A 136 11.39 -9.09 1.11
N ASP A 137 10.06 -9.17 1.25
CA ASP A 137 9.31 -8.49 2.31
C ASP A 137 9.09 -9.35 3.56
N CYS A 138 9.57 -10.61 3.54
CA CYS A 138 9.48 -11.49 4.69
C CYS A 138 10.40 -11.03 5.82
N ASN A 139 9.88 -11.01 7.04
CA ASN A 139 10.72 -10.91 8.23
C ASN A 139 11.32 -12.28 8.60
N VAL A 140 12.26 -12.28 9.54
CA VAL A 140 12.96 -13.50 9.96
C VAL A 140 12.04 -14.62 10.47
N VAL A 141 10.93 -14.30 11.13
CA VAL A 141 9.99 -15.32 11.63
C VAL A 141 9.17 -15.92 10.47
N GLN A 142 8.74 -15.08 9.53
CA GLN A 142 8.06 -15.54 8.30
C GLN A 142 9.01 -16.40 7.44
N HIS A 143 10.28 -16.02 7.34
CA HIS A 143 11.31 -16.83 6.70
C HIS A 143 11.46 -18.20 7.38
N ALA A 144 11.47 -18.26 8.71
CA ALA A 144 11.53 -19.53 9.44
C ALA A 144 10.29 -20.41 9.19
N ILE A 145 9.09 -19.82 9.08
CA ILE A 145 7.85 -20.53 8.70
C ILE A 145 7.98 -21.15 7.30
N VAL A 146 8.41 -20.34 6.31
CA VAL A 146 8.59 -20.81 4.93
C VAL A 146 9.69 -21.88 4.87
N SER A 147 10.78 -21.71 5.62
CA SER A 147 11.85 -22.70 5.72
C SER A 147 11.34 -24.03 6.28
N GLY A 148 10.50 -24.01 7.30
CA GLY A 148 9.85 -25.20 7.85
C GLY A 148 8.93 -25.90 6.82
N LEU A 149 8.19 -25.15 6.03
CA LEU A 149 7.38 -25.68 4.93
C LEU A 149 8.25 -26.29 3.82
N ALA A 150 9.39 -25.68 3.51
CA ALA A 150 10.35 -26.14 2.51
C ALA A 150 11.10 -27.44 2.89
N GLN A 151 11.07 -27.85 4.15
CA GLN A 151 11.54 -29.20 4.54
C GLN A 151 10.58 -30.30 4.07
N VAL A 152 9.37 -29.92 3.73
CA VAL A 152 8.28 -30.86 3.43
C VAL A 152 7.82 -30.80 1.97
N LEU A 153 7.80 -29.62 1.37
CA LEU A 153 7.30 -29.35 0.04
C LEU A 153 8.40 -28.84 -0.90
N PRO A 154 8.44 -29.27 -2.16
CA PRO A 154 9.23 -28.56 -3.17
C PRO A 154 8.87 -27.09 -3.15
N THR A 155 9.87 -26.21 -3.04
CA THR A 155 9.64 -24.78 -2.75
C THR A 155 10.46 -23.86 -3.64
N CYS A 156 9.79 -22.90 -4.27
CA CYS A 156 10.44 -21.79 -4.95
C CYS A 156 9.97 -20.46 -4.34
N VAL A 157 10.93 -19.62 -3.95
CA VAL A 157 10.68 -18.26 -3.46
C VAL A 157 11.04 -17.25 -4.54
N LEU A 158 10.15 -16.28 -4.80
CA LEU A 158 10.31 -15.26 -5.83
C LEU A 158 10.32 -13.87 -5.18
N GLY A 159 11.29 -13.05 -5.56
CA GLY A 159 11.40 -11.71 -5.00
C GLY A 159 12.43 -10.85 -5.70
N ASP A 160 12.50 -9.59 -5.30
CA ASP A 160 13.51 -8.64 -5.73
C ASP A 160 14.12 -7.93 -4.51
N PRO A 161 15.38 -8.22 -4.13
CA PRO A 161 16.03 -7.56 -3.00
C PRO A 161 16.04 -6.04 -3.09
N MET A 162 16.07 -5.48 -4.33
CA MET A 162 16.00 -4.04 -4.53
C MET A 162 14.62 -3.44 -4.28
N GLN A 163 13.59 -4.27 -4.05
CA GLN A 163 12.26 -3.84 -3.63
C GLN A 163 11.99 -4.07 -2.13
N ALA A 164 12.98 -4.47 -1.34
CA ALA A 164 12.88 -4.64 0.11
C ALA A 164 12.91 -3.29 0.81
N ILE A 165 11.74 -2.67 1.02
CA ILE A 165 11.58 -1.34 1.65
C ILE A 165 10.71 -1.35 2.91
N PHE A 166 10.29 -2.53 3.40
CA PHE A 166 9.51 -2.68 4.64
C PHE A 166 10.38 -2.83 5.89
N ASP A 167 11.69 -2.54 5.79
CA ASP A 167 12.60 -2.57 6.93
C ASP A 167 12.37 -1.34 7.82
N PHE A 168 11.76 -1.56 8.99
CA PHE A 168 11.51 -0.53 10.00
C PHE A 168 11.64 -1.15 11.39
N ARG A 169 11.83 -0.30 12.38
CA ARG A 169 12.09 -0.71 13.77
C ARG A 169 11.10 -1.78 14.25
N GLY A 170 11.61 -2.95 14.63
CA GLY A 170 10.83 -4.10 15.10
C GLY A 170 10.36 -5.06 14.00
N ASN A 171 10.69 -4.81 12.73
CA ASN A 171 10.38 -5.69 11.61
C ASN A 171 11.64 -5.93 10.74
N ARG A 172 12.65 -6.63 11.28
CA ARG A 172 13.86 -6.96 10.53
C ARG A 172 13.52 -7.88 9.36
N LEU A 173 13.75 -7.41 8.15
CA LEU A 173 13.64 -8.22 6.94
C LEU A 173 14.77 -9.22 6.84
N VAL A 174 14.50 -10.32 6.16
CA VAL A 174 15.50 -11.34 5.85
C VAL A 174 16.49 -10.81 4.80
N HIS A 175 17.78 -11.01 5.05
CA HIS A 175 18.82 -10.62 4.12
C HIS A 175 18.95 -11.63 2.97
N TRP A 176 18.77 -11.16 1.72
CA TRP A 176 18.65 -12.03 0.56
C TRP A 176 19.88 -12.93 0.35
N ALA A 177 21.09 -12.35 0.32
CA ALA A 177 22.32 -13.11 0.08
C ALA A 177 22.73 -13.99 1.26
N ASN A 178 22.54 -13.49 2.51
CA ASN A 178 23.11 -14.12 3.69
C ASN A 178 22.14 -15.10 4.39
N GLU A 179 20.82 -14.92 4.19
CA GLU A 179 19.81 -15.74 4.88
C GLU A 179 18.89 -16.48 3.90
N VAL A 180 18.50 -15.86 2.77
CA VAL A 180 17.61 -16.50 1.79
C VAL A 180 18.38 -17.50 0.93
N GLN A 181 19.45 -17.06 0.24
CA GLN A 181 20.17 -17.90 -0.72
C GLN A 181 20.84 -19.16 -0.12
N PRO A 182 21.31 -19.17 1.14
CA PRO A 182 21.79 -20.40 1.75
C PRO A 182 20.75 -21.51 1.88
N LEU A 183 19.46 -21.14 2.08
CA LEU A 183 18.34 -22.09 2.18
C LEU A 183 17.64 -22.32 0.85
N PHE A 184 17.58 -21.30 0.01
CA PHE A 184 16.97 -21.29 -1.32
C PHE A 184 18.00 -20.84 -2.35
N PRO A 185 18.88 -21.74 -2.83
CA PRO A 185 19.91 -21.40 -3.82
C PRO A 185 19.34 -20.67 -5.02
N ALA A 186 20.12 -19.78 -5.61
CA ALA A 186 19.70 -19.03 -6.80
C ALA A 186 19.43 -19.98 -7.96
N ALA A 187 18.18 -20.05 -8.40
CA ALA A 187 17.72 -20.91 -9.49
C ALA A 187 17.50 -20.15 -10.81
N GLY A 188 17.51 -18.81 -10.76
CA GLY A 188 17.38 -17.98 -11.95
C GLY A 188 17.05 -16.53 -11.67
N GLU A 189 17.05 -15.74 -12.73
CA GLU A 189 16.67 -14.33 -12.73
C GLU A 189 15.83 -14.01 -13.96
N LEU A 190 14.71 -13.29 -13.76
CA LEU A 190 13.90 -12.78 -14.86
C LEU A 190 14.55 -11.51 -15.41
N ARG A 191 14.70 -11.43 -16.74
CA ARG A 191 15.45 -10.36 -17.39
C ARG A 191 14.66 -9.55 -18.40
N ILE A 192 13.46 -9.99 -18.77
CA ILE A 192 12.66 -9.32 -19.79
C ILE A 192 11.73 -8.30 -19.12
N PRO A 193 11.86 -7.00 -19.43
CA PRO A 193 11.05 -5.94 -18.81
C PRO A 193 9.64 -5.87 -19.42
N TRP A 194 8.84 -6.90 -19.22
CA TRP A 194 7.54 -7.12 -19.85
C TRP A 194 6.56 -5.96 -19.66
N ARG A 195 6.53 -5.33 -18.48
CA ARG A 195 5.66 -4.19 -18.22
C ARG A 195 5.88 -3.08 -19.24
N TRP A 196 7.12 -2.68 -19.44
CA TRP A 196 7.49 -1.59 -20.32
C TRP A 196 7.41 -1.98 -21.80
N ARG A 197 7.80 -3.22 -22.14
CA ARG A 197 7.63 -3.76 -23.49
C ARG A 197 6.15 -3.73 -23.91
N LEU A 198 5.24 -4.18 -23.07
CA LEU A 198 3.79 -4.17 -23.33
C LEU A 198 3.20 -2.75 -23.34
N ALA A 199 3.82 -1.80 -22.63
CA ALA A 199 3.45 -0.40 -22.64
C ALA A 199 4.04 0.40 -23.83
N GLY A 200 4.92 -0.20 -24.64
CA GLY A 200 5.61 0.48 -25.75
C GLY A 200 6.76 1.40 -25.29
N ALA A 201 7.33 1.14 -24.11
CA ALA A 201 8.40 1.91 -23.48
C ALA A 201 9.58 0.98 -23.10
N GLU A 202 10.00 0.09 -24.01
CA GLU A 202 11.02 -0.92 -23.73
C GLU A 202 12.35 -0.32 -23.33
N ASN A 203 12.74 0.83 -23.93
CA ASN A 203 13.98 1.53 -23.56
C ASN A 203 13.99 1.95 -22.09
N LEU A 204 12.85 2.43 -21.56
CA LEU A 204 12.69 2.71 -20.13
C LEU A 204 12.90 1.44 -19.30
N GLY A 205 12.33 0.31 -19.71
CA GLY A 205 12.49 -0.96 -19.02
C GLY A 205 13.95 -1.44 -18.98
N GLN A 206 14.68 -1.35 -20.08
CA GLN A 206 16.10 -1.71 -20.16
C GLN A 206 16.97 -0.80 -19.29
N TRP A 207 16.72 0.52 -19.36
CA TRP A 207 17.40 1.48 -18.51
C TRP A 207 17.15 1.20 -17.01
N LEU A 208 15.92 0.89 -16.62
CA LEU A 208 15.56 0.56 -15.22
C LEU A 208 16.26 -0.72 -14.74
N LEU A 209 16.47 -1.71 -15.61
CA LEU A 209 17.25 -2.90 -15.28
C LEU A 209 18.75 -2.57 -15.11
N ALA A 210 19.30 -1.68 -15.95
CA ALA A 210 20.69 -1.25 -15.84
C ALA A 210 20.94 -0.44 -14.55
N ILE A 211 20.09 0.55 -14.24
CA ILE A 211 20.24 1.33 -13.00
C ILE A 211 19.99 0.50 -11.73
N ARG A 212 19.18 -0.56 -11.83
CA ARG A 212 19.03 -1.51 -10.70
C ARG A 212 20.37 -2.09 -10.27
N GLN A 213 21.21 -2.49 -11.25
CA GLN A 213 22.55 -3.03 -10.96
C GLN A 213 23.47 -1.95 -10.37
N GLN A 214 23.43 -0.72 -10.89
CA GLN A 214 24.19 0.41 -10.35
C GLN A 214 23.79 0.71 -8.90
N LEU A 215 22.50 0.84 -8.64
CA LEU A 215 21.96 1.10 -7.31
C LEU A 215 22.27 -0.03 -6.30
N GLN A 216 22.31 -1.28 -6.77
CA GLN A 216 22.62 -2.44 -5.92
C GLN A 216 24.05 -2.39 -5.36
N VAL A 217 24.98 -1.77 -6.09
CA VAL A 217 26.38 -1.57 -5.67
C VAL A 217 26.65 -0.14 -5.17
N GLY A 218 25.61 0.62 -4.88
CA GLY A 218 25.72 1.98 -4.33
C GLY A 218 26.20 3.04 -5.31
N GLN A 219 26.16 2.78 -6.63
CA GLN A 219 26.56 3.75 -7.65
C GLN A 219 25.45 4.79 -7.90
N PRO A 220 25.81 6.01 -8.30
CA PRO A 220 24.86 7.06 -8.65
C PRO A 220 24.12 6.75 -9.95
N VAL A 221 22.97 7.39 -10.13
CA VAL A 221 22.18 7.36 -11.38
C VAL A 221 22.29 8.72 -12.07
N ASP A 222 22.82 8.75 -13.30
CA ASP A 222 22.89 9.97 -14.11
C ASP A 222 21.66 10.08 -15.02
N LEU A 223 20.78 11.04 -14.72
CA LEU A 223 19.55 11.27 -15.48
C LEU A 223 19.80 11.80 -16.91
N ARG A 224 20.99 12.29 -17.22
CA ARG A 224 21.34 12.77 -18.57
C ARG A 224 21.53 11.61 -19.56
N THR A 225 21.78 10.41 -19.05
CA THR A 225 21.91 9.18 -19.85
C THR A 225 20.60 8.41 -19.95
N ALA A 226 19.52 8.93 -19.34
CA ALA A 226 18.22 8.28 -19.34
C ALA A 226 17.54 8.39 -20.72
N PRO A 227 16.66 7.42 -21.08
CA PRO A 227 15.90 7.45 -22.32
C PRO A 227 14.82 8.55 -22.30
N ALA A 228 14.23 8.84 -23.46
CA ALA A 228 13.27 9.94 -23.66
C ALA A 228 12.02 9.82 -22.77
N GLU A 229 11.69 8.63 -22.29
CA GLU A 229 10.60 8.37 -21.36
C GLU A 229 10.87 8.90 -19.94
N VAL A 230 12.11 9.27 -19.62
CA VAL A 230 12.51 9.87 -18.35
C VAL A 230 12.69 11.37 -18.52
N ARG A 231 11.87 12.14 -17.85
CA ARG A 231 11.96 13.60 -17.82
C ARG A 231 12.58 14.07 -16.52
N TRP A 232 13.75 14.69 -16.60
CA TRP A 232 14.34 15.40 -15.49
C TRP A 232 13.77 16.82 -15.39
N VAL A 233 13.29 17.19 -14.21
CA VAL A 233 12.87 18.54 -13.86
C VAL A 233 13.95 19.12 -12.94
N GLN A 234 14.78 20.01 -13.49
CA GLN A 234 15.80 20.71 -12.71
C GLN A 234 15.15 21.66 -11.73
N LEU A 235 15.45 21.49 -10.45
CA LEU A 235 14.98 22.35 -9.37
C LEU A 235 15.94 23.52 -9.18
N ASN A 236 15.40 24.74 -9.12
CA ASN A 236 16.15 25.97 -8.89
C ASN A 236 15.86 26.51 -7.50
N ALA A 237 16.92 26.99 -6.81
CA ALA A 237 16.80 27.52 -5.46
C ALA A 237 15.71 28.59 -5.35
N GLY A 238 14.87 28.47 -4.30
CA GLY A 238 13.75 29.37 -4.02
C GLY A 238 12.45 29.09 -4.79
N THR A 239 12.46 28.18 -5.80
CA THR A 239 11.27 27.84 -6.60
C THR A 239 10.92 26.35 -6.57
N GLU A 240 11.64 25.55 -5.78
CA GLU A 240 11.57 24.09 -5.76
C GLU A 240 10.14 23.59 -5.46
N VAL A 241 9.45 24.22 -4.51
CA VAL A 241 8.08 23.86 -4.13
C VAL A 241 7.14 24.04 -5.31
N GLN A 242 7.23 25.18 -6.00
CA GLN A 242 6.39 25.47 -7.17
C GLN A 242 6.72 24.52 -8.33
N GLN A 243 8.00 24.24 -8.57
CA GLN A 243 8.42 23.32 -9.64
C GLN A 243 7.94 21.88 -9.36
N ARG A 244 8.02 21.40 -8.11
CA ARG A 244 7.45 20.11 -7.70
C ARG A 244 5.93 20.07 -7.86
N LEU A 245 5.22 21.16 -7.54
CA LEU A 245 3.77 21.26 -7.73
C LEU A 245 3.40 21.20 -9.22
N VAL A 246 4.17 21.87 -10.08
CA VAL A 246 3.99 21.79 -11.54
C VAL A 246 4.25 20.36 -12.04
N ALA A 247 5.33 19.72 -11.58
CA ALA A 247 5.63 18.34 -11.91
C ALA A 247 4.54 17.35 -11.47
N ALA A 248 3.95 17.57 -10.28
CA ALA A 248 2.83 16.76 -9.77
C ALA A 248 1.56 16.85 -10.64
N ARG A 249 1.42 17.90 -11.48
CA ARG A 249 0.34 18.07 -12.43
C ARG A 249 0.57 17.36 -13.77
N THR A 250 1.69 16.65 -13.93
CA THR A 250 1.95 15.84 -15.14
C THR A 250 0.77 14.91 -15.41
N GLU A 251 0.34 14.86 -16.65
CA GLU A 251 -0.77 14.01 -17.09
C GLU A 251 -0.26 12.70 -17.70
N SER A 252 -1.09 11.67 -17.67
CA SER A 252 -0.82 10.45 -18.43
C SER A 252 -1.04 10.71 -19.93
N PRO A 253 -0.18 10.16 -20.81
CA PRO A 253 -0.42 10.22 -22.26
C PRO A 253 -1.72 9.50 -22.67
N ASN A 254 -2.22 8.61 -21.83
CA ASN A 254 -3.50 7.96 -22.03
C ASN A 254 -4.61 8.72 -21.32
N ALA A 255 -5.71 9.02 -22.03
CA ALA A 255 -6.86 9.72 -21.46
C ALA A 255 -7.48 8.99 -20.24
N ARG A 256 -7.33 7.68 -20.13
CA ARG A 256 -7.75 6.85 -18.98
C ARG A 256 -6.60 6.39 -18.10
N GLY A 257 -5.39 6.87 -18.37
CA GLY A 257 -4.20 6.48 -17.65
C GLY A 257 -4.10 7.07 -16.25
N SER A 258 -3.16 6.55 -15.47
CA SER A 258 -2.95 6.93 -14.08
C SER A 258 -1.57 7.53 -13.85
N VAL A 259 -1.46 8.31 -12.78
CA VAL A 259 -0.22 8.97 -12.34
C VAL A 259 -0.01 8.68 -10.86
N LEU A 260 1.17 8.17 -10.50
CA LEU A 260 1.61 8.04 -9.12
C LEU A 260 2.62 9.12 -8.80
N ILE A 261 2.34 9.91 -7.78
CA ILE A 261 3.21 11.01 -7.30
C ILE A 261 3.84 10.54 -5.99
N ILE A 262 5.16 10.33 -6.04
CA ILE A 262 5.94 9.85 -4.91
C ILE A 262 6.53 11.05 -4.18
N GLY A 263 5.96 11.36 -3.02
CA GLY A 263 6.42 12.42 -2.14
C GLY A 263 7.36 11.91 -1.05
N ASP A 264 7.79 12.84 -0.21
CA ASP A 264 8.65 12.57 0.94
C ASP A 264 8.02 11.49 1.86
N SER A 265 8.82 10.53 2.29
CA SER A 265 8.37 9.42 3.13
C SER A 265 8.02 9.85 4.56
N ILE A 266 8.68 10.87 5.09
CA ILE A 266 8.55 11.34 6.48
C ILE A 266 7.52 12.47 6.58
N ASN A 267 7.54 13.43 5.66
CA ASN A 267 6.68 14.61 5.69
C ASN A 267 5.26 14.29 5.19
N VAL A 268 4.43 13.71 6.06
CA VAL A 268 3.03 13.36 5.76
C VAL A 268 2.20 14.60 5.43
N GLN A 269 2.37 15.68 6.20
CA GLN A 269 1.64 16.93 6.00
C GLN A 269 1.98 17.59 4.66
N GLY A 270 3.26 17.59 4.27
CA GLY A 270 3.68 18.08 2.95
C GLY A 270 3.04 17.29 1.81
N ARG A 271 2.88 15.95 1.93
CA ARG A 271 2.14 15.15 0.96
C ARG A 271 0.66 15.51 0.90
N HIS A 272 0.00 15.72 2.04
CA HIS A 272 -1.41 16.14 2.09
C HIS A 272 -1.59 17.52 1.47
N GLN A 273 -0.71 18.48 1.77
CA GLN A 273 -0.72 19.81 1.18
C GLN A 273 -0.52 19.76 -0.33
N LEU A 274 0.47 19.01 -0.83
CA LEU A 274 0.66 18.78 -2.26
C LEU A 274 -0.61 18.19 -2.90
N THR A 275 -1.22 17.21 -2.26
CA THR A 275 -2.45 16.57 -2.77
C THR A 275 -3.60 17.56 -2.84
N SER A 276 -3.77 18.39 -1.82
CA SER A 276 -4.81 19.44 -1.80
C SER A 276 -4.62 20.50 -2.89
N GLN A 277 -3.38 20.78 -3.30
CA GLN A 277 -3.03 21.77 -4.33
C GLN A 277 -2.92 21.16 -5.75
N THR A 278 -3.01 19.84 -5.88
CA THR A 278 -2.93 19.15 -7.17
C THR A 278 -4.33 18.72 -7.63
N PRO A 279 -4.87 19.30 -8.73
CA PRO A 279 -6.21 18.96 -9.22
C PRO A 279 -6.37 17.47 -9.51
N GLY A 280 -7.48 16.89 -9.06
CA GLY A 280 -7.79 15.46 -9.26
C GLY A 280 -6.92 14.47 -8.49
N ALA A 281 -5.98 14.96 -7.67
CA ALA A 281 -5.15 14.08 -6.86
C ALA A 281 -5.86 13.62 -5.58
N MET A 282 -5.59 12.37 -5.20
CA MET A 282 -6.04 11.76 -3.94
C MET A 282 -4.85 11.21 -3.17
N ALA A 283 -4.86 11.42 -1.85
CA ALA A 283 -3.83 10.85 -0.98
C ALA A 283 -4.06 9.34 -0.79
N VAL A 284 -2.96 8.58 -0.83
CA VAL A 284 -2.93 7.19 -0.40
C VAL A 284 -2.55 7.16 1.07
N GLU A 285 -3.47 6.70 1.90
CA GLU A 285 -3.34 6.75 3.35
C GLU A 285 -2.55 5.56 3.91
N ALA A 286 -1.91 5.80 5.06
CA ALA A 286 -1.38 4.71 5.87
C ALA A 286 -2.54 3.92 6.48
N VAL A 287 -2.34 2.62 6.67
CA VAL A 287 -3.37 1.68 7.14
C VAL A 287 -3.93 2.04 8.52
N ASP A 288 -3.13 2.72 9.34
CA ASP A 288 -3.50 3.10 10.71
C ASP A 288 -4.46 4.29 10.81
N LEU A 289 -4.67 5.04 9.72
CA LEU A 289 -5.55 6.21 9.64
C LEU A 289 -5.48 7.09 10.92
N ARG A 290 -4.26 7.45 11.33
CA ARG A 290 -4.00 8.15 12.61
C ARG A 290 -4.84 9.39 12.81
N ASP A 291 -5.04 10.18 11.76
CA ASP A 291 -5.79 11.43 11.84
C ASP A 291 -7.27 11.17 12.19
N LEU A 292 -7.88 10.12 11.63
CA LEU A 292 -9.22 9.70 11.99
C LEU A 292 -9.30 9.27 13.47
N VAL A 293 -8.37 8.42 13.91
CA VAL A 293 -8.36 7.91 15.30
C VAL A 293 -8.12 9.04 16.29
N ASN A 294 -7.21 9.98 15.95
CA ASN A 294 -6.95 11.14 16.79
C ASN A 294 -8.16 12.10 16.83
N PHE A 295 -8.79 12.34 15.69
CA PHE A 295 -10.04 13.11 15.66
C PHE A 295 -11.11 12.45 16.53
N ALA A 296 -11.36 11.14 16.35
CA ALA A 296 -12.37 10.42 17.13
C ALA A 296 -12.11 10.41 18.63
N ARG A 297 -10.84 10.40 19.05
CA ARG A 297 -10.42 10.46 20.46
C ARG A 297 -10.69 11.83 21.09
N ASN A 298 -10.45 12.90 20.33
CA ASN A 298 -10.45 14.27 20.85
C ASN A 298 -11.76 15.02 20.57
N PHE A 299 -12.62 14.49 19.71
CA PHE A 299 -13.87 15.14 19.33
C PHE A 299 -14.89 15.08 20.45
N ASN A 300 -15.19 16.26 20.98
CA ASN A 300 -16.22 16.41 21.99
C ASN A 300 -17.52 16.94 21.35
N LEU A 301 -18.44 16.06 21.05
CA LEU A 301 -19.70 16.37 20.35
C LEU A 301 -20.55 17.43 21.09
N GLN A 302 -20.54 17.41 22.43
CA GLN A 302 -21.30 18.34 23.28
C GLN A 302 -20.48 19.58 23.68
N GLY A 303 -19.23 19.66 23.24
CA GLY A 303 -18.35 20.77 23.58
C GLY A 303 -18.66 22.05 22.82
N ALA A 304 -18.40 23.19 23.40
CA ALA A 304 -18.58 24.51 22.77
C ALA A 304 -17.82 24.66 21.44
N ASN A 305 -16.74 23.88 21.26
CA ASN A 305 -15.90 23.89 20.05
C ASN A 305 -16.23 22.77 19.06
N ALA A 306 -17.33 22.03 19.22
CA ALA A 306 -17.67 20.90 18.37
C ALA A 306 -17.68 21.23 16.87
N LEU A 307 -18.33 22.32 16.49
CA LEU A 307 -18.37 22.78 15.10
C LEU A 307 -16.96 23.15 14.58
N ALA A 308 -16.14 23.79 15.40
CA ALA A 308 -14.77 24.15 15.03
C ALA A 308 -13.92 22.89 14.75
N GLN A 309 -13.95 21.90 15.66
CA GLN A 309 -13.26 20.63 15.49
C GLN A 309 -13.73 19.87 14.24
N LEU A 310 -15.04 19.86 13.99
CA LEU A 310 -15.62 19.22 12.80
C LEU A 310 -15.19 19.91 11.50
N ALA A 311 -15.19 21.25 11.46
CA ALA A 311 -14.77 22.04 10.30
C ALA A 311 -13.24 21.93 10.04
N GLU A 312 -12.43 21.86 11.09
CA GLU A 312 -10.99 21.63 10.98
C GLU A 312 -10.70 20.22 10.43
N PHE A 313 -11.38 19.20 10.95
CA PHE A 313 -11.29 17.85 10.40
C PHE A 313 -11.71 17.82 8.93
N ALA A 314 -12.84 18.45 8.58
CA ALA A 314 -13.29 18.57 7.19
C ALA A 314 -12.22 19.22 6.30
N SER A 315 -11.57 20.30 6.76
CA SER A 315 -10.48 20.99 6.05
C SER A 315 -9.23 20.11 5.89
N SER A 316 -9.01 19.17 6.79
CA SER A 316 -7.89 18.22 6.69
C SER A 316 -8.11 17.11 5.66
N VAL A 317 -9.34 16.91 5.17
CA VAL A 317 -9.70 15.83 4.23
C VAL A 317 -10.27 16.33 2.90
N MET A 318 -10.72 17.60 2.85
CA MET A 318 -11.25 18.22 1.63
C MET A 318 -10.82 19.69 1.51
N THR A 319 -10.73 20.19 0.30
CA THR A 319 -10.52 21.62 0.00
C THR A 319 -11.84 22.37 -0.03
N GLY A 320 -11.79 23.70 0.04
CA GLY A 320 -12.98 24.53 -0.17
C GLY A 320 -13.93 24.62 1.04
N VAL A 321 -13.55 24.07 2.20
CA VAL A 321 -14.39 24.06 3.41
C VAL A 321 -14.59 25.47 3.99
N GLY A 322 -13.56 26.30 4.01
CA GLY A 322 -13.63 27.64 4.58
C GLY A 322 -13.97 27.67 6.07
N ALA A 323 -13.35 26.83 6.89
CA ALA A 323 -13.71 26.58 8.30
C ALA A 323 -13.86 27.86 9.15
N ALA A 324 -12.98 28.83 8.98
CA ALA A 324 -13.07 30.12 9.70
C ALA A 324 -14.30 30.92 9.30
N ASN A 325 -14.57 31.00 8.00
CA ASN A 325 -15.75 31.69 7.46
C ASN A 325 -17.04 30.98 7.88
N LEU A 326 -17.07 29.66 7.84
CA LEU A 326 -18.24 28.87 8.27
C LEU A 326 -18.61 29.20 9.72
N ARG A 327 -17.66 29.26 10.65
CA ARG A 327 -17.89 29.59 12.06
C ARG A 327 -18.49 30.99 12.21
N THR A 328 -17.90 32.00 11.54
CA THR A 328 -18.38 33.39 11.59
C THR A 328 -19.79 33.51 11.03
N ARG A 329 -20.09 32.81 9.94
CA ARG A 329 -21.39 32.78 9.32
C ARG A 329 -22.46 32.12 10.21
N VAL A 330 -22.15 30.97 10.78
CA VAL A 330 -23.06 30.28 11.71
C VAL A 330 -23.42 31.18 12.90
N GLU A 331 -22.45 31.89 13.46
CA GLU A 331 -22.72 32.83 14.56
C GLU A 331 -23.60 34.00 14.10
N SER A 332 -23.35 34.58 12.89
CA SER A 332 -24.16 35.63 12.34
C SER A 332 -25.59 35.19 12.05
N LEU A 333 -25.78 33.95 11.56
CA LEU A 333 -27.10 33.35 11.31
C LEU A 333 -27.89 33.14 12.60
N ARG A 334 -27.22 32.58 13.62
CA ARG A 334 -27.84 32.30 14.94
C ARG A 334 -28.27 33.58 15.67
N THR A 335 -27.49 34.65 15.50
CA THR A 335 -27.80 35.98 16.13
C THR A 335 -28.70 36.87 15.29
N GLY A 336 -29.19 36.40 14.14
CA GLY A 336 -30.05 37.22 13.25
C GLY A 336 -29.34 38.36 12.53
N ARG A 337 -28.01 38.41 12.53
CA ARG A 337 -27.17 39.45 11.91
C ARG A 337 -26.88 39.17 10.43
N ALA A 338 -27.16 37.98 9.95
CA ALA A 338 -26.88 37.57 8.59
C ALA A 338 -27.82 38.28 7.59
N ARG A 339 -27.24 38.91 6.57
CA ARG A 339 -28.00 39.64 5.50
C ARG A 339 -28.41 38.75 4.32
N THR A 340 -27.79 37.61 4.17
CA THR A 340 -28.03 36.65 3.08
C THR A 340 -28.50 35.33 3.66
N PRO A 341 -29.35 34.57 2.95
CA PRO A 341 -29.80 33.26 3.39
C PRO A 341 -28.61 32.29 3.55
N PRO A 342 -28.73 31.25 4.40
CA PRO A 342 -27.68 30.26 4.58
C PRO A 342 -27.52 29.38 3.33
N THR A 343 -26.30 29.01 3.04
CA THR A 343 -26.00 27.87 2.13
C THR A 343 -26.40 26.53 2.80
N PRO A 344 -26.57 25.43 2.03
CA PRO A 344 -26.89 24.12 2.62
C PRO A 344 -25.91 23.71 3.74
N ALA A 345 -24.60 23.94 3.55
CA ALA A 345 -23.59 23.63 4.57
C ALA A 345 -23.72 24.52 5.81
N GLU A 346 -24.02 25.80 5.64
CA GLU A 346 -24.27 26.73 6.76
C GLU A 346 -25.55 26.37 7.51
N ALA A 347 -26.61 25.96 6.81
CA ALA A 347 -27.87 25.52 7.44
C ALA A 347 -27.68 24.28 8.28
N GLU A 348 -26.99 23.26 7.77
CA GLU A 348 -26.68 22.06 8.55
C GLU A 348 -25.73 22.36 9.74
N ALA A 349 -24.78 23.29 9.58
CA ALA A 349 -23.92 23.72 10.67
C ALA A 349 -24.69 24.47 11.79
N VAL A 350 -25.67 25.33 11.42
CA VAL A 350 -26.57 25.96 12.40
C VAL A 350 -27.41 24.93 13.14
N ALA A 351 -27.99 23.97 12.41
CA ALA A 351 -28.75 22.88 13.01
C ALA A 351 -27.91 22.01 13.96
N PHE A 352 -26.64 21.73 13.57
CA PHE A 352 -25.69 20.98 14.41
C PHE A 352 -25.36 21.72 15.71
N VAL A 353 -25.15 23.05 15.66
CA VAL A 353 -24.88 23.84 16.88
C VAL A 353 -26.10 23.91 17.79
N GLY A 354 -27.32 23.90 17.22
CA GLY A 354 -28.57 23.86 18.00
C GLY A 354 -28.83 22.51 18.66
N GLU A 355 -28.50 21.41 17.98
CA GLU A 355 -28.69 20.04 18.43
C GLU A 355 -27.47 19.19 18.04
N PRO A 356 -26.41 19.15 18.85
CA PRO A 356 -25.18 18.45 18.52
C PRO A 356 -25.33 16.93 18.64
N THR A 357 -25.74 16.29 17.56
CA THR A 357 -25.88 14.83 17.45
C THR A 357 -24.90 14.26 16.40
N PRO A 358 -24.53 12.97 16.48
CA PRO A 358 -23.69 12.33 15.46
C PRO A 358 -24.32 12.41 14.06
N GLN A 359 -25.63 12.30 13.97
CA GLN A 359 -26.38 12.42 12.73
C GLN A 359 -26.23 13.82 12.13
N ARG A 360 -26.34 14.89 12.94
CA ARG A 360 -26.14 16.27 12.49
C ARG A 360 -24.69 16.52 12.06
N ALA A 361 -23.72 16.00 12.82
CA ALA A 361 -22.31 16.08 12.43
C ALA A 361 -22.05 15.42 11.05
N LEU A 362 -22.69 14.27 10.80
CA LEU A 362 -22.60 13.59 9.49
C LEU A 362 -23.22 14.44 8.37
N LEU A 363 -24.37 15.09 8.59
CA LEU A 363 -25.02 15.97 7.63
C LEU A 363 -24.13 17.18 7.29
N VAL A 364 -23.49 17.80 8.30
CA VAL A 364 -22.50 18.88 8.06
C VAL A 364 -21.36 18.40 7.17
N LEU A 365 -20.74 17.24 7.44
CA LEU A 365 -19.66 16.69 6.62
C LEU A 365 -20.10 16.40 5.19
N ASN A 366 -21.33 15.95 5.00
CA ASN A 366 -21.88 15.69 3.67
C ASN A 366 -22.10 16.99 2.91
N ALA A 367 -22.77 17.96 3.53
CA ALA A 367 -23.04 19.26 2.92
C ALA A 367 -21.76 20.03 2.56
N LEU A 368 -20.73 19.96 3.41
CA LEU A 368 -19.40 20.53 3.12
C LEU A 368 -18.71 19.86 1.93
N ALA A 369 -18.86 18.55 1.77
CA ALA A 369 -18.27 17.82 0.65
C ALA A 369 -18.99 18.07 -0.69
N GLU A 370 -20.27 18.46 -0.65
CA GLU A 370 -21.12 18.72 -1.81
C GLU A 370 -21.16 20.20 -2.22
N GLN A 371 -20.61 21.09 -1.39
CA GLN A 371 -20.64 22.52 -1.72
C GLN A 371 -19.76 22.86 -2.94
N PRO A 372 -20.12 23.92 -3.72
CA PRO A 372 -19.35 24.34 -4.87
C PRO A 372 -17.88 24.63 -4.54
N GLY A 373 -16.97 24.05 -5.30
CA GLY A 373 -15.52 24.20 -5.11
C GLY A 373 -14.91 23.28 -4.05
N ALA A 374 -15.71 22.51 -3.32
CA ALA A 374 -15.17 21.46 -2.44
C ALA A 374 -14.62 20.27 -3.24
N ARG A 375 -13.50 19.72 -2.80
CA ARG A 375 -12.90 18.53 -3.37
C ARG A 375 -12.32 17.66 -2.27
N VAL A 376 -12.82 16.45 -2.15
CA VAL A 376 -12.27 15.44 -1.22
C VAL A 376 -10.95 14.92 -1.80
N TYR A 377 -9.85 15.14 -1.08
CA TYR A 377 -8.53 14.66 -1.48
C TYR A 377 -8.01 13.52 -0.58
N ARG A 378 -8.70 13.25 0.54
CA ARG A 378 -8.45 12.10 1.44
C ARG A 378 -9.72 11.25 1.63
N PRO A 379 -10.17 10.57 0.57
CA PRO A 379 -11.48 9.90 0.56
C PRO A 379 -11.56 8.74 1.56
N GLU A 380 -10.46 8.00 1.81
CA GLU A 380 -10.45 6.88 2.77
C GLU A 380 -10.73 7.37 4.20
N VAL A 381 -10.10 8.47 4.61
CA VAL A 381 -10.29 9.06 5.95
C VAL A 381 -11.72 9.55 6.12
N LEU A 382 -12.25 10.28 5.13
CA LEU A 382 -13.63 10.78 5.17
C LEU A 382 -14.65 9.64 5.18
N HIS A 383 -14.45 8.60 4.35
CA HIS A 383 -15.33 7.43 4.31
C HIS A 383 -15.38 6.70 5.64
N CYS A 384 -14.23 6.45 6.25
CA CYS A 384 -14.16 5.79 7.56
C CYS A 384 -14.77 6.66 8.66
N CYS A 385 -14.58 7.99 8.62
CA CYS A 385 -15.20 8.91 9.56
C CYS A 385 -16.74 8.89 9.45
N ARG A 386 -17.27 8.96 8.23
CA ARG A 386 -18.72 8.86 7.97
C ARG A 386 -19.29 7.54 8.47
N SER A 387 -18.62 6.43 8.19
CA SER A 387 -19.03 5.10 8.66
C SER A 387 -19.01 4.99 10.20
N ALA A 388 -18.03 5.60 10.85
CA ALA A 388 -17.97 5.64 12.30
C ALA A 388 -19.09 6.49 12.90
N MET A 389 -19.35 7.68 12.35
CA MET A 389 -20.47 8.54 12.82
C MET A 389 -21.82 7.89 12.61
N GLN A 390 -22.04 7.15 11.52
CA GLN A 390 -23.26 6.35 11.30
C GLN A 390 -23.45 5.27 12.37
N ALA A 391 -22.38 4.57 12.75
CA ALA A 391 -22.43 3.55 13.80
C ALA A 391 -22.77 4.15 15.16
N VAL A 392 -22.23 5.34 15.48
CA VAL A 392 -22.55 6.08 16.71
C VAL A 392 -24.02 6.55 16.70
N ALA A 393 -24.50 7.10 15.59
CA ALA A 393 -25.89 7.53 15.43
C ALA A 393 -26.87 6.36 15.58
N GLY A 394 -26.48 5.15 15.18
CA GLY A 394 -27.23 3.91 15.39
C GLY A 394 -27.10 3.30 16.79
N GLY A 395 -26.37 3.94 17.73
CA GLY A 395 -26.21 3.47 19.11
C GLY A 395 -25.36 2.19 19.26
N THR A 396 -24.58 1.82 18.25
CA THR A 396 -23.85 0.53 18.25
C THR A 396 -22.48 0.60 18.90
N ALA A 397 -21.87 1.80 19.03
CA ALA A 397 -20.56 1.99 19.65
C ALA A 397 -20.32 3.48 19.99
N ASP A 398 -19.33 3.77 20.82
CA ASP A 398 -18.76 5.10 20.97
C ASP A 398 -17.93 5.47 19.72
N PHE A 399 -17.62 6.77 19.54
CA PHE A 399 -16.99 7.25 18.32
C PHE A 399 -15.57 6.73 18.10
N LEU A 400 -14.76 6.59 19.16
CA LEU A 400 -13.41 6.05 19.05
C LEU A 400 -13.43 4.57 18.64
N SER A 401 -14.27 3.77 19.31
CA SER A 401 -14.44 2.36 18.97
C SER A 401 -14.96 2.16 17.55
N ALA A 402 -15.95 2.97 17.14
CA ALA A 402 -16.49 2.94 15.79
C ALA A 402 -15.44 3.33 14.72
N ALA A 403 -14.61 4.33 14.98
CA ALA A 403 -13.52 4.75 14.09
C ALA A 403 -12.44 3.66 13.94
N ILE A 404 -12.07 2.99 15.05
CA ILE A 404 -11.15 1.85 15.03
C ILE A 404 -11.73 0.70 14.20
N GLN A 405 -13.01 0.37 14.39
CA GLN A 405 -13.69 -0.69 13.62
C GLN A 405 -13.78 -0.33 12.12
N ALA A 406 -14.10 0.92 11.78
CA ALA A 406 -14.13 1.39 10.40
C ALA A 406 -12.75 1.29 9.74
N ARG A 407 -11.69 1.66 10.45
CA ARG A 407 -10.30 1.50 10.03
C ARG A 407 -9.96 0.02 9.77
N GLU A 408 -10.28 -0.88 10.70
CA GLU A 408 -9.98 -2.31 10.53
C GLU A 408 -10.74 -2.92 9.34
N ARG A 409 -11.99 -2.54 9.14
CA ARG A 409 -12.76 -2.95 7.95
C ARG A 409 -12.11 -2.45 6.65
N ASN A 410 -11.65 -1.20 6.63
CA ASN A 410 -10.97 -0.61 5.47
C ASN A 410 -9.66 -1.33 5.10
N ARG A 411 -8.94 -1.91 6.07
CA ARG A 411 -7.72 -2.72 5.83
C ARG A 411 -7.95 -3.90 4.90
N HIS A 412 -9.14 -4.46 4.90
CA HIS A 412 -9.48 -5.66 4.11
C HIS A 412 -10.08 -5.31 2.74
N LEU A 413 -10.40 -4.05 2.50
CA LEU A 413 -10.90 -3.60 1.20
C LEU A 413 -9.73 -3.42 0.23
N ALA A 414 -9.95 -3.83 -1.03
CA ALA A 414 -9.01 -3.49 -2.08
C ALA A 414 -9.00 -1.98 -2.29
N ARG A 415 -7.81 -1.36 -2.23
CA ARG A 415 -7.68 0.09 -2.47
C ARG A 415 -8.08 0.41 -3.90
N SER A 416 -9.06 1.28 -4.05
CA SER A 416 -9.34 1.93 -5.33
C SER A 416 -8.29 3.00 -5.57
N ILE A 417 -7.46 2.82 -6.59
CA ILE A 417 -6.43 3.80 -6.96
C ILE A 417 -7.10 4.88 -7.79
N ALA A 418 -6.99 6.13 -7.35
CA ALA A 418 -7.42 7.27 -8.15
C ALA A 418 -6.53 7.42 -9.40
N ARG A 419 -7.05 8.07 -10.43
CA ARG A 419 -6.26 8.37 -11.65
C ARG A 419 -4.99 9.15 -11.34
N ARG A 420 -4.97 9.94 -10.27
CA ARG A 420 -3.79 10.63 -9.75
C ARG A 420 -3.72 10.39 -8.25
N SER A 421 -2.68 9.67 -7.82
CA SER A 421 -2.51 9.28 -6.42
C SER A 421 -1.19 9.77 -5.87
N VAL A 422 -1.22 10.33 -4.65
CA VAL A 422 -0.03 10.85 -3.94
C VAL A 422 0.26 9.97 -2.73
N GLY A 423 1.50 9.53 -2.58
CA GLY A 423 1.93 8.75 -1.41
C GLY A 423 3.45 8.75 -1.24
N SER A 424 3.93 8.11 -0.18
CA SER A 424 5.34 7.76 -0.06
C SER A 424 5.65 6.52 -0.92
N THR A 425 6.92 6.23 -1.13
CA THR A 425 7.38 5.02 -1.82
C THR A 425 6.75 3.76 -1.21
N LEU A 426 6.70 3.70 0.14
CA LEU A 426 6.12 2.58 0.87
C LEU A 426 4.61 2.42 0.62
N LEU A 427 3.86 3.52 0.62
CA LEU A 427 2.40 3.50 0.40
C LEU A 427 2.03 3.13 -1.03
N LEU A 428 2.89 3.47 -1.99
CA LEU A 428 2.69 3.23 -3.42
C LEU A 428 3.37 1.94 -3.92
N LYS A 429 4.09 1.22 -3.05
CA LYS A 429 4.67 -0.07 -3.40
C LYS A 429 3.58 -1.06 -3.83
N GLY A 430 3.86 -1.82 -4.91
CA GLY A 430 2.91 -2.76 -5.50
C GLY A 430 1.87 -2.11 -6.41
N LEU A 431 1.75 -0.77 -6.45
CA LEU A 431 0.91 -0.04 -7.40
C LEU A 431 1.71 0.27 -8.67
N GLU A 432 1.00 0.38 -9.79
CA GLU A 432 1.56 0.69 -11.11
C GLU A 432 0.70 1.74 -11.79
N ALA A 433 1.35 2.65 -12.53
CA ALA A 433 0.68 3.70 -13.31
C ALA A 433 1.36 3.90 -14.66
N ASP A 434 0.74 4.65 -15.55
CA ASP A 434 1.42 5.05 -16.79
C ASP A 434 2.59 5.97 -16.50
N VAL A 435 2.43 6.87 -15.52
CA VAL A 435 3.44 7.86 -15.16
C VAL A 435 3.77 7.76 -13.67
N SER A 436 5.05 7.78 -13.32
CA SER A 436 5.52 8.06 -11.96
C SER A 436 6.20 9.42 -11.89
N VAL A 437 5.90 10.19 -10.84
CA VAL A 437 6.52 11.49 -10.55
C VAL A 437 7.25 11.38 -9.23
N VAL A 438 8.58 11.45 -9.25
CA VAL A 438 9.45 11.34 -8.07
C VAL A 438 9.88 12.74 -7.65
N LEU A 439 9.40 13.20 -6.50
CA LEU A 439 9.56 14.60 -6.09
C LEU A 439 10.81 14.86 -5.24
N HIS A 440 11.27 13.85 -4.48
CA HIS A 440 12.38 13.97 -3.54
C HIS A 440 13.35 12.79 -3.64
N PRO A 441 13.99 12.56 -4.82
CA PRO A 441 14.94 11.44 -4.98
C PRO A 441 16.16 11.55 -4.08
N GLU A 442 16.53 12.79 -3.69
CA GLU A 442 17.66 13.11 -2.80
C GLU A 442 17.48 12.58 -1.36
N LEU A 443 16.26 12.22 -0.96
CA LEU A 443 15.93 11.65 0.36
C LEU A 443 15.79 10.13 0.32
N MET A 444 16.04 9.49 -0.82
CA MET A 444 15.74 8.08 -1.03
C MET A 444 16.99 7.20 -0.89
N THR A 445 16.84 6.06 -0.22
CA THR A 445 17.81 4.97 -0.30
C THR A 445 17.80 4.35 -1.70
N ALA A 446 18.79 3.54 -2.02
CA ALA A 446 18.87 2.85 -3.32
C ALA A 446 17.60 2.05 -3.64
N GLN A 447 17.08 1.32 -2.64
CA GLN A 447 15.84 0.55 -2.77
C GLN A 447 14.63 1.45 -2.98
N ASN A 448 14.47 2.51 -2.17
CA ASN A 448 13.35 3.44 -2.31
C ASN A 448 13.38 4.14 -3.67
N LEU A 449 14.55 4.57 -4.14
CA LEU A 449 14.72 5.19 -5.45
C LEU A 449 14.32 4.23 -6.57
N TYR A 450 14.85 3.00 -6.54
CA TYR A 450 14.49 1.97 -7.52
C TYR A 450 12.98 1.69 -7.53
N VAL A 451 12.37 1.49 -6.36
CA VAL A 451 10.91 1.28 -6.26
C VAL A 451 10.16 2.47 -6.84
N ALA A 452 10.55 3.71 -6.53
CA ALA A 452 9.88 4.91 -7.02
C ALA A 452 9.96 5.03 -8.56
N LEU A 453 11.15 4.85 -9.13
CA LEU A 453 11.37 4.91 -10.58
C LEU A 453 10.61 3.83 -11.33
N THR A 454 10.45 2.64 -10.74
CA THR A 454 9.76 1.51 -11.38
C THR A 454 8.22 1.54 -11.27
N ARG A 455 7.62 2.62 -10.75
CA ARG A 455 6.15 2.72 -10.68
C ARG A 455 5.52 3.15 -11.99
N GLY A 456 6.24 3.87 -12.85
CA GLY A 456 5.78 4.31 -14.16
C GLY A 456 6.01 3.24 -15.23
N ALA A 457 4.94 2.93 -15.99
CA ALA A 457 5.03 1.98 -17.09
C ALA A 457 5.40 2.63 -18.42
N ARG A 458 5.15 3.94 -18.58
CA ARG A 458 5.39 4.68 -19.83
C ARG A 458 6.34 5.85 -19.64
N HIS A 459 6.18 6.62 -18.57
CA HIS A 459 7.00 7.80 -18.30
C HIS A 459 7.39 7.87 -16.83
N VAL A 460 8.56 8.44 -16.59
CA VAL A 460 9.07 8.79 -15.26
C VAL A 460 9.45 10.25 -15.26
N VAL A 461 8.97 11.01 -14.28
CA VAL A 461 9.37 12.41 -14.04
C VAL A 461 10.14 12.47 -12.75
N VAL A 462 11.34 13.05 -12.76
CA VAL A 462 12.23 13.13 -11.59
C VAL A 462 12.56 14.58 -11.32
N CYS A 463 12.26 15.06 -10.11
CA CYS A 463 12.57 16.43 -9.68
C CYS A 463 13.82 16.42 -8.80
N SER A 464 14.91 17.03 -9.26
CA SER A 464 16.15 17.18 -8.47
C SER A 464 16.93 18.42 -8.91
N SER A 465 17.74 18.98 -8.02
CA SER A 465 18.65 20.08 -8.33
C SER A 465 19.88 19.60 -9.13
N ASN A 466 20.28 18.33 -8.91
CA ASN A 466 21.41 17.70 -9.59
C ASN A 466 20.90 16.56 -10.50
N PRO A 467 21.36 16.46 -11.75
CA PRO A 467 21.03 15.33 -12.62
C PRO A 467 21.63 13.99 -12.16
N ILE A 468 22.65 14.03 -11.29
CA ILE A 468 23.26 12.83 -10.71
C ILE A 468 22.59 12.55 -9.36
N LEU A 469 21.84 11.48 -9.29
CA LEU A 469 21.15 11.05 -8.08
C LEU A 469 22.06 10.17 -7.24
N MET A 470 22.37 10.61 -6.03
CA MET A 470 23.13 9.85 -5.05
C MET A 470 22.14 9.31 -3.99
N PRO A 471 21.91 7.99 -3.94
CA PRO A 471 21.07 7.41 -2.90
C PRO A 471 21.64 7.67 -1.50
N VAL A 472 20.77 7.95 -0.53
CA VAL A 472 21.20 8.02 0.87
C VAL A 472 21.51 6.63 1.40
N ASN A 473 22.55 6.51 2.21
CA ASN A 473 22.87 5.25 2.88
C ASN A 473 21.78 4.89 3.89
N ASN A 474 21.47 3.61 3.99
CA ASN A 474 20.71 3.09 5.14
C ASN A 474 21.60 3.28 6.38
N GLY A 475 21.22 4.23 7.28
CA GLY A 475 21.88 4.41 8.56
C GLY A 475 21.66 3.22 9.50
#